data_c9d47c2d4a514363932cbc588271fdff
#
_entry.id   c9d47c2d4a514363932cbc588271fdff
#
_cell.length_a   1.000
_cell.length_b   1.000
_cell.length_c   1.000
_cell.angle_alpha   90.00
_cell.angle_beta   90.00
_cell.angle_gamma   90.00
#
_symmetry.space_group_name_H-M   'P 1'
#
loop_
_entity.id
_entity.type
_entity.pdbx_description
1 polymer ?
#
loop_
_entity_poly.entity_id
_entity_poly.type
_entity_poly.pdbx_seq_one_letter_code
_entity_poly.pdbx_strand_id
1 'polypeptide(L)'
;MINPKITRRKTLKTFSGVATGSVAGCFTSAVQSEERRSPNDRPRVGVVGNGGIARSHARGLKPLADIVAIADVDRQHLEQYNAEYAAGKAQQFSAYRDLIDAPGIDAIFVCTPDHWHVKIAIDVMRAGKDVYCEKPATLTIDEGRTLCRVIKETGRVLQVGTQQRSSPKFQTAVALAHSQRLGKMKRVTVAIGSGPKGPAFDTSSPPSNLNWNMWQGQTPSVDYIAQRCHGNFRWWYE
;
A
#
# COMPACT_ATOMS: atom_id res chain seq x y z
N MET A 1 -19.99 8.15 -34.82
CA MET A 1 -19.24 9.36 -35.25
C MET A 1 -18.03 9.49 -34.40
N ILE A 2 -16.88 9.25 -34.96
CA ILE A 2 -15.58 9.17 -34.28
C ILE A 2 -14.94 10.55 -34.35
N ASN A 3 -14.60 11.14 -33.22
CA ASN A 3 -14.00 12.47 -33.12
C ASN A 3 -12.46 12.38 -33.29
N PRO A 4 -11.84 13.27 -34.07
CA PRO A 4 -10.45 13.07 -34.49
C PRO A 4 -9.41 13.56 -33.48
N LYS A 5 -8.30 12.88 -33.53
CA LYS A 5 -7.02 13.05 -32.84
C LYS A 5 -6.56 14.49 -32.63
N ILE A 6 -6.33 14.86 -31.36
CA ILE A 6 -5.51 16.03 -31.01
C ILE A 6 -4.04 15.56 -30.93
N THR A 7 -3.25 15.98 -31.91
CA THR A 7 -1.81 15.72 -31.94
C THR A 7 -1.05 16.76 -31.12
N ARG A 8 -0.12 16.28 -30.27
CA ARG A 8 0.74 17.04 -29.33
C ARG A 8 1.80 17.95 -29.97
N ARG A 9 1.53 18.58 -31.13
CA ARG A 9 2.58 19.32 -31.85
C ARG A 9 2.23 20.77 -32.21
N LYS A 10 1.50 21.50 -31.35
CA LYS A 10 1.27 22.96 -31.52
C LYS A 10 1.18 23.69 -30.20
N THR A 11 2.28 23.89 -29.51
CA THR A 11 2.40 25.01 -28.54
C THR A 11 3.90 25.24 -28.24
N LEU A 12 4.61 25.68 -29.25
CA LEU A 12 5.96 26.26 -29.06
C LEU A 12 6.13 27.31 -30.16
N LYS A 13 5.60 28.49 -29.92
CA LYS A 13 6.10 29.75 -30.52
C LYS A 13 5.48 30.94 -29.79
N THR A 14 6.37 31.89 -29.50
CA THR A 14 6.17 33.26 -29.06
C THR A 14 6.04 33.49 -27.55
N PHE A 15 7.18 33.89 -26.97
CA PHE A 15 7.27 35.13 -26.21
C PHE A 15 8.75 35.56 -26.14
N SER A 16 9.12 36.45 -27.08
CA SER A 16 10.24 37.38 -26.90
C SER A 16 9.64 38.71 -26.52
N GLY A 17 10.02 39.22 -25.37
CA GLY A 17 9.59 40.54 -24.91
C GLY A 17 10.55 41.04 -23.81
N VAL A 18 11.37 41.98 -24.17
CA VAL A 18 12.31 42.73 -23.30
C VAL A 18 11.53 43.55 -22.28
N ALA A 19 11.91 43.55 -21.00
CA ALA A 19 11.66 44.64 -20.09
C ALA A 19 12.70 44.68 -18.94
N THR A 20 13.22 45.81 -18.75
CA THR A 20 14.22 46.31 -17.81
C THR A 20 13.74 46.36 -16.35
N GLY A 21 14.58 45.97 -15.42
CA GLY A 21 14.91 46.61 -14.15
C GLY A 21 13.88 46.57 -13.02
N SER A 22 14.19 45.80 -11.95
CA SER A 22 14.19 46.26 -10.55
C SER A 22 14.62 45.13 -9.63
N VAL A 23 15.60 45.43 -8.77
CA VAL A 23 16.13 44.53 -7.74
C VAL A 23 15.09 44.40 -6.63
N ALA A 24 14.56 43.20 -6.44
CA ALA A 24 13.85 42.80 -5.24
C ALA A 24 14.26 41.35 -4.91
N GLY A 25 14.62 41.15 -3.64
CA GLY A 25 15.26 39.96 -3.13
C GLY A 25 14.54 38.63 -3.54
N CYS A 26 15.24 37.80 -4.29
CA CYS A 26 14.83 36.48 -4.58
C CYS A 26 15.00 35.58 -3.35
N PHE A 27 13.93 35.30 -2.65
CA PHE A 27 13.80 34.03 -1.96
C PHE A 27 13.67 32.95 -3.03
N THR A 28 14.79 32.37 -3.43
CA THR A 28 14.77 31.14 -4.23
C THR A 28 14.32 30.01 -3.31
N SER A 29 13.02 29.78 -3.22
CA SER A 29 12.51 28.47 -2.89
C SER A 29 13.06 27.55 -3.99
N ALA A 30 14.04 26.73 -3.66
CA ALA A 30 14.46 25.64 -4.53
C ALA A 30 13.25 24.70 -4.67
N VAL A 31 12.46 24.93 -5.70
CA VAL A 31 11.54 23.93 -6.22
C VAL A 31 12.48 22.83 -6.72
N GLN A 32 12.68 21.80 -5.90
CA GLN A 32 13.27 20.56 -6.39
C GLN A 32 12.42 20.14 -7.58
N SER A 33 12.98 20.27 -8.78
CA SER A 33 12.39 19.72 -9.98
C SER A 33 12.32 18.21 -9.76
N GLU A 34 11.11 17.68 -9.49
CA GLU A 34 10.89 16.24 -9.63
C GLU A 34 11.39 15.86 -11.04
N GLU A 35 12.45 15.08 -11.08
CA GLU A 35 12.92 14.50 -12.33
C GLU A 35 11.73 13.79 -12.97
N ARG A 36 11.27 14.30 -14.11
CA ARG A 36 10.20 13.68 -14.88
C ARG A 36 10.72 12.33 -15.36
N ARG A 37 10.32 11.28 -14.65
CA ARG A 37 10.64 9.92 -14.99
C ARG A 37 9.97 9.51 -16.29
N SER A 38 10.66 8.70 -17.05
CA SER A 38 10.11 8.03 -18.22
C SER A 38 8.97 7.09 -17.79
N PRO A 39 7.88 7.00 -18.58
CA PRO A 39 6.86 5.96 -18.35
C PRO A 39 7.41 4.52 -18.41
N ASN A 40 8.63 4.34 -18.93
CA ASN A 40 9.30 3.04 -19.00
C ASN A 40 10.25 2.79 -17.81
N ASP A 41 10.43 3.75 -16.91
CA ASP A 41 11.23 3.56 -15.71
C ASP A 41 10.52 2.60 -14.76
N ARG A 42 11.31 1.78 -14.06
CA ARG A 42 10.76 0.87 -13.06
C ARG A 42 10.08 1.67 -11.93
N PRO A 43 8.85 1.30 -11.52
CA PRO A 43 8.20 1.94 -10.38
C PRO A 43 9.05 1.83 -9.12
N ARG A 44 9.08 2.90 -8.33
CA ARG A 44 9.70 2.91 -7.00
C ARG A 44 8.62 2.75 -5.95
N VAL A 45 8.75 1.72 -5.15
CA VAL A 45 7.70 1.37 -4.19
C VAL A 45 8.20 1.44 -2.76
N GLY A 46 7.29 1.91 -1.88
CA GLY A 46 7.40 1.78 -0.45
C GLY A 46 6.64 0.56 0.06
N VAL A 47 7.07 -0.03 1.18
CA VAL A 47 6.34 -1.14 1.81
C VAL A 47 6.14 -0.83 3.30
N VAL A 48 4.89 -0.81 3.74
CA VAL A 48 4.49 -0.61 5.15
C VAL A 48 3.99 -1.93 5.72
N GLY A 49 4.61 -2.37 6.83
CA GLY A 49 4.43 -3.71 7.38
C GLY A 49 5.30 -4.74 6.68
N ASN A 50 6.41 -5.14 7.28
CA ASN A 50 7.44 -5.97 6.67
C ASN A 50 7.38 -7.44 7.12
N GLY A 51 6.19 -7.90 7.50
CA GLY A 51 5.89 -9.27 7.93
C GLY A 51 5.79 -10.28 6.78
N GLY A 52 5.19 -11.44 7.07
CA GLY A 52 5.14 -12.59 6.16
C GLY A 52 4.53 -12.30 4.80
N ILE A 53 3.42 -11.54 4.74
CA ILE A 53 2.76 -11.22 3.46
C ILE A 53 3.60 -10.25 2.61
N ALA A 54 4.24 -9.26 3.22
CA ALA A 54 5.14 -8.35 2.54
C ALA A 54 6.32 -9.08 1.88
N ARG A 55 6.88 -10.09 2.57
CA ARG A 55 7.95 -10.95 2.03
C ARG A 55 7.48 -11.76 0.82
N SER A 56 6.22 -12.19 0.81
CA SER A 56 5.62 -12.84 -0.35
C SER A 56 5.51 -11.88 -1.53
N HIS A 57 5.04 -10.64 -1.30
CA HIS A 57 4.95 -9.62 -2.34
C HIS A 57 6.31 -9.21 -2.88
N ALA A 58 7.33 -9.08 -2.03
CA ALA A 58 8.67 -8.69 -2.46
C ALA A 58 9.25 -9.61 -3.54
N ARG A 59 8.99 -10.92 -3.44
CA ARG A 59 9.41 -11.89 -4.47
C ARG A 59 8.76 -11.60 -5.83
N GLY A 60 7.46 -11.23 -5.83
CA GLY A 60 6.74 -10.87 -7.04
C GLY A 60 7.10 -9.49 -7.59
N LEU A 61 7.48 -8.55 -6.70
CA LEU A 61 7.87 -7.19 -7.07
C LEU A 61 9.25 -7.12 -7.74
N LYS A 62 10.18 -8.01 -7.36
CA LYS A 62 11.57 -7.97 -7.82
C LYS A 62 11.75 -7.77 -9.33
N PRO A 63 11.00 -8.44 -10.24
CA PRO A 63 11.09 -8.17 -11.67
C PRO A 63 10.39 -6.90 -12.12
N LEU A 64 9.49 -6.30 -11.33
CA LEU A 64 8.54 -5.28 -11.75
C LEU A 64 8.86 -3.88 -11.20
N ALA A 65 9.38 -3.79 -9.98
CA ALA A 65 9.55 -2.53 -9.26
C ALA A 65 10.80 -2.55 -8.39
N ASP A 66 11.21 -1.38 -7.94
CA ASP A 66 12.32 -1.22 -7.00
C ASP A 66 11.78 -0.85 -5.61
N ILE A 67 12.08 -1.67 -4.61
CA ILE A 67 11.74 -1.37 -3.22
C ILE A 67 12.76 -0.36 -2.70
N VAL A 68 12.33 0.90 -2.53
CA VAL A 68 13.21 2.01 -2.17
C VAL A 68 13.03 2.49 -0.73
N ALA A 69 11.90 2.17 -0.10
CA ALA A 69 11.59 2.57 1.27
C ALA A 69 10.75 1.50 1.96
N ILE A 70 10.96 1.33 3.26
CA ILE A 70 10.23 0.37 4.08
C ILE A 70 9.89 0.96 5.44
N ALA A 71 8.74 0.60 6.00
CA ALA A 71 8.34 1.02 7.34
C ALA A 71 7.74 -0.16 8.13
N ASP A 72 8.16 -0.31 9.37
CA ASP A 72 7.57 -1.25 10.32
C ASP A 72 7.74 -0.74 11.74
N VAL A 73 6.82 -1.11 12.62
CA VAL A 73 6.89 -0.83 14.05
C VAL A 73 7.81 -1.82 14.79
N ASP A 74 8.23 -2.89 14.12
CA ASP A 74 9.21 -3.86 14.60
C ASP A 74 10.54 -3.67 13.86
N ARG A 75 11.56 -3.23 14.61
CA ARG A 75 12.91 -3.00 14.06
C ARG A 75 13.53 -4.25 13.47
N GLN A 76 13.28 -5.42 14.05
CA GLN A 76 13.80 -6.68 13.54
C GLN A 76 13.21 -7.03 12.17
N HIS A 77 11.90 -6.76 11.97
CA HIS A 77 11.26 -6.91 10.66
C HIS A 77 11.88 -5.98 9.62
N LEU A 78 12.11 -4.71 9.97
CA LEU A 78 12.78 -3.75 9.09
C LEU A 78 14.14 -4.23 8.62
N GLU A 79 15.01 -4.60 9.56
CA GLU A 79 16.39 -5.01 9.27
C GLU A 79 16.44 -6.25 8.38
N GLN A 80 15.66 -7.28 8.74
CA GLN A 80 15.59 -8.54 7.98
C GLN A 80 15.03 -8.32 6.57
N TYR A 81 13.93 -7.56 6.45
CA TYR A 81 13.31 -7.30 5.16
C TYR A 81 14.24 -6.50 4.24
N ASN A 82 14.91 -5.48 4.76
CA ASN A 82 15.86 -4.68 3.98
C ASN A 82 17.01 -5.53 3.45
N ALA A 83 17.61 -6.35 4.29
CA ALA A 83 18.72 -7.23 3.90
C ALA A 83 18.28 -8.24 2.82
N GLU A 84 17.12 -8.88 3.00
CA GLU A 84 16.67 -9.98 2.14
C GLU A 84 16.07 -9.52 0.80
N TYR A 85 15.29 -8.42 0.80
CA TYR A 85 14.48 -8.02 -0.35
C TYR A 85 14.86 -6.70 -1.00
N ALA A 86 15.62 -5.85 -0.32
CA ALA A 86 16.08 -4.57 -0.84
C ALA A 86 17.61 -4.44 -0.90
N ALA A 87 18.34 -5.53 -0.75
CA ALA A 87 19.82 -5.58 -0.75
C ALA A 87 20.47 -4.57 0.22
N GLY A 88 19.83 -4.28 1.34
CA GLY A 88 20.25 -3.28 2.32
C GLY A 88 20.12 -1.83 1.91
N LYS A 89 19.48 -1.53 0.76
CA LYS A 89 19.47 -0.20 0.14
C LYS A 89 18.20 0.60 0.37
N ALA A 90 17.11 -0.03 0.84
CA ALA A 90 15.88 0.70 1.12
C ALA A 90 16.05 1.62 2.33
N GLN A 91 15.49 2.82 2.24
CA GLN A 91 15.38 3.72 3.37
C GLN A 91 14.42 3.12 4.41
N GLN A 92 14.81 3.13 5.68
CA GLN A 92 14.07 2.48 6.76
C GLN A 92 13.39 3.53 7.65
N PHE A 93 12.12 3.29 7.99
CA PHE A 93 11.32 4.17 8.84
C PHE A 93 10.63 3.36 9.95
N SER A 94 10.61 3.89 11.16
CA SER A 94 9.82 3.33 12.27
C SER A 94 8.35 3.76 12.24
N ALA A 95 8.03 4.84 11.51
CA ALA A 95 6.68 5.35 11.33
C ALA A 95 6.32 5.42 9.84
N TYR A 96 5.15 4.93 9.48
CA TYR A 96 4.69 4.90 8.08
C TYR A 96 4.52 6.31 7.49
N ARG A 97 4.25 7.33 8.33
CA ARG A 97 4.10 8.72 7.87
C ARG A 97 5.39 9.26 7.29
N ASP A 98 6.52 8.98 7.95
CA ASP A 98 7.82 9.42 7.46
C ASP A 98 8.16 8.78 6.11
N LEU A 99 7.73 7.53 5.90
CA LEU A 99 7.85 6.87 4.60
C LEU A 99 6.94 7.53 3.55
N ILE A 100 5.71 7.89 3.91
CA ILE A 100 4.79 8.58 2.98
C ILE A 100 5.36 9.90 2.52
N ASP A 101 6.03 10.65 3.41
CA ASP A 101 6.61 11.96 3.13
C ASP A 101 7.94 11.86 2.34
N ALA A 102 8.53 10.67 2.27
CA ALA A 102 9.76 10.47 1.52
C ALA A 102 9.57 10.70 0.01
N PRO A 103 10.51 11.42 -0.64
CA PRO A 103 10.40 11.75 -2.05
C PRO A 103 10.65 10.55 -2.95
N GLY A 104 10.14 10.62 -4.18
CA GLY A 104 10.46 9.66 -5.22
C GLY A 104 9.89 8.26 -5.01
N ILE A 105 8.76 8.13 -4.32
CA ILE A 105 7.98 6.90 -4.18
C ILE A 105 6.70 7.04 -5.01
N ASP A 106 6.48 6.13 -5.94
CA ASP A 106 5.34 6.14 -6.86
C ASP A 106 4.10 5.46 -6.24
N ALA A 107 4.32 4.34 -5.52
CA ALA A 107 3.24 3.58 -4.90
C ALA A 107 3.69 2.96 -3.57
N ILE A 108 2.71 2.67 -2.71
CA ILE A 108 2.98 2.06 -1.40
C ILE A 108 2.16 0.77 -1.25
N PHE A 109 2.84 -0.29 -0.82
CA PHE A 109 2.25 -1.56 -0.42
C PHE A 109 1.93 -1.52 1.08
N VAL A 110 0.65 -1.65 1.41
CA VAL A 110 0.15 -1.70 2.79
C VAL A 110 -0.06 -3.15 3.16
N CYS A 111 0.83 -3.69 3.99
CA CYS A 111 0.90 -5.10 4.41
C CYS A 111 0.82 -5.23 5.94
N THR A 112 0.20 -4.27 6.58
CA THR A 112 -0.03 -4.20 8.03
C THR A 112 -1.15 -5.13 8.48
N PRO A 113 -1.43 -5.27 9.79
CA PRO A 113 -2.70 -5.79 10.27
C PRO A 113 -3.90 -4.97 9.79
N ASP A 114 -5.06 -5.62 9.75
CA ASP A 114 -6.29 -5.15 9.11
C ASP A 114 -6.75 -3.76 9.58
N HIS A 115 -6.62 -3.47 10.87
CA HIS A 115 -7.04 -2.21 11.49
C HIS A 115 -6.24 -0.98 11.02
N TRP A 116 -5.10 -1.18 10.39
CA TRP A 116 -4.28 -0.11 9.82
C TRP A 116 -4.54 0.15 8.33
N HIS A 117 -5.20 -0.77 7.62
CA HIS A 117 -5.31 -0.73 6.15
C HIS A 117 -5.90 0.59 5.64
N VAL A 118 -7.09 0.95 6.12
CA VAL A 118 -7.81 2.13 5.61
C VAL A 118 -7.10 3.42 5.95
N LYS A 119 -6.61 3.53 7.20
CA LYS A 119 -5.93 4.76 7.65
C LYS A 119 -4.69 5.03 6.80
N ILE A 120 -3.85 4.02 6.61
CA ILE A 120 -2.62 4.16 5.82
C ILE A 120 -2.95 4.40 4.34
N ALA A 121 -3.89 3.63 3.77
CA ALA A 121 -4.28 3.81 2.36
C ALA A 121 -4.79 5.23 2.06
N ILE A 122 -5.59 5.81 2.96
CA ILE A 122 -6.07 7.18 2.84
C ILE A 122 -4.91 8.18 2.91
N ASP A 123 -4.02 8.05 3.88
CA ASP A 123 -2.89 8.97 4.04
C ASP A 123 -1.97 8.92 2.81
N VAL A 124 -1.71 7.73 2.26
CA VAL A 124 -0.91 7.53 1.04
C VAL A 124 -1.55 8.22 -0.16
N MET A 125 -2.85 8.01 -0.40
CA MET A 125 -3.54 8.61 -1.54
C MET A 125 -3.60 10.14 -1.43
N ARG A 126 -3.79 10.69 -0.23
CA ARG A 126 -3.76 12.15 0.03
C ARG A 126 -2.38 12.75 -0.18
N ALA A 127 -1.33 11.97 0.03
CA ALA A 127 0.04 12.35 -0.32
C ALA A 127 0.38 12.20 -1.82
N GLY A 128 -0.62 11.87 -2.65
CA GLY A 128 -0.47 11.80 -4.11
C GLY A 128 0.16 10.52 -4.63
N LYS A 129 0.24 9.45 -3.83
CA LYS A 129 0.83 8.17 -4.21
C LYS A 129 -0.25 7.11 -4.43
N ASP A 130 0.04 6.11 -5.27
CA ASP A 130 -0.85 4.98 -5.49
C ASP A 130 -0.69 3.91 -4.39
N VAL A 131 -1.71 3.07 -4.23
CA VAL A 131 -1.78 2.10 -3.12
C VAL A 131 -2.05 0.69 -3.61
N TYR A 132 -1.27 -0.25 -3.15
CA TYR A 132 -1.67 -1.65 -3.05
C TYR A 132 -1.95 -1.96 -1.57
N CYS A 133 -3.18 -2.36 -1.24
CA CYS A 133 -3.58 -2.66 0.13
C CYS A 133 -3.96 -4.13 0.27
N GLU A 134 -3.41 -4.82 1.27
CA GLU A 134 -3.78 -6.20 1.55
C GLU A 134 -5.26 -6.35 1.92
N LYS A 135 -5.74 -7.56 1.78
CA LYS A 135 -7.10 -7.95 2.16
C LYS A 135 -7.14 -8.27 3.68
N PRO A 136 -8.26 -8.00 4.38
CA PRO A 136 -9.44 -7.29 3.91
C PRO A 136 -9.17 -5.80 3.71
N ALA A 137 -9.78 -5.18 2.71
CA ALA A 137 -9.54 -3.76 2.44
C ALA A 137 -9.98 -2.85 3.60
N THR A 138 -11.01 -3.25 4.33
CA THR A 138 -11.63 -2.49 5.43
C THR A 138 -12.16 -3.43 6.51
N LEU A 139 -12.28 -2.95 7.73
CA LEU A 139 -12.95 -3.65 8.81
C LEU A 139 -14.46 -3.36 8.85
N THR A 140 -14.86 -2.14 8.48
CA THR A 140 -16.24 -1.69 8.55
C THR A 140 -16.75 -1.17 7.21
N ILE A 141 -18.08 -1.12 7.06
CA ILE A 141 -18.72 -0.54 5.87
C ILE A 141 -18.43 0.96 5.76
N ASP A 142 -18.38 1.67 6.87
CA ASP A 142 -18.11 3.12 6.88
C ASP A 142 -16.67 3.45 6.47
N GLU A 143 -15.71 2.64 6.87
CA GLU A 143 -14.34 2.72 6.34
C GLU A 143 -14.33 2.56 4.83
N GLY A 144 -15.07 1.58 4.30
CA GLY A 144 -15.19 1.34 2.87
C GLY A 144 -15.80 2.53 2.13
N ARG A 145 -16.85 3.16 2.68
CA ARG A 145 -17.45 4.37 2.13
C ARG A 145 -16.45 5.54 2.09
N THR A 146 -15.71 5.72 3.18
CA THR A 146 -14.68 6.76 3.28
C THR A 146 -13.56 6.52 2.28
N LEU A 147 -13.08 5.28 2.16
CA LEU A 147 -12.05 4.90 1.20
C LEU A 147 -12.50 5.18 -0.25
N CYS A 148 -13.72 4.79 -0.62
CA CYS A 148 -14.30 5.08 -1.95
C CYS A 148 -14.39 6.58 -2.24
N ARG A 149 -14.70 7.40 -1.24
CA ARG A 149 -14.74 8.87 -1.38
C ARG A 149 -13.33 9.41 -1.65
N VAL A 150 -12.33 9.00 -0.86
CA VAL A 150 -10.96 9.48 -1.00
C VAL A 150 -10.34 9.07 -2.34
N ILE A 151 -10.63 7.86 -2.84
CA ILE A 151 -10.21 7.43 -4.18
C ILE A 151 -10.73 8.41 -5.25
N LYS A 152 -12.00 8.80 -5.16
CA LYS A 152 -12.60 9.76 -6.10
C LYS A 152 -12.01 11.16 -5.97
N GLU A 153 -11.78 11.62 -4.74
CA GLU A 153 -11.21 12.93 -4.44
C GLU A 153 -9.77 13.07 -4.94
N THR A 154 -8.96 12.03 -4.76
CA THR A 154 -7.53 12.08 -5.06
C THR A 154 -7.19 11.64 -6.49
N GLY A 155 -8.07 10.86 -7.13
CA GLY A 155 -7.80 10.25 -8.43
C GLY A 155 -6.65 9.23 -8.41
N ARG A 156 -6.23 8.76 -7.23
CA ARG A 156 -5.17 7.75 -7.08
C ARG A 156 -5.70 6.35 -7.32
N VAL A 157 -4.80 5.46 -7.71
CA VAL A 157 -5.12 4.05 -7.90
C VAL A 157 -5.03 3.32 -6.56
N LEU A 158 -6.08 2.59 -6.22
CA LEU A 158 -6.07 1.62 -5.13
C LEU A 158 -6.32 0.22 -5.69
N GLN A 159 -5.36 -0.67 -5.48
CA GLN A 159 -5.50 -2.11 -5.76
C GLN A 159 -5.62 -2.88 -4.45
N VAL A 160 -6.70 -3.64 -4.30
CA VAL A 160 -6.86 -4.56 -3.16
C VAL A 160 -6.18 -5.90 -3.46
N GLY A 161 -5.47 -6.45 -2.48
CA GLY A 161 -4.69 -7.68 -2.55
C GLY A 161 -5.52 -8.96 -2.61
N THR A 162 -6.40 -9.09 -3.59
CA THR A 162 -7.25 -10.28 -3.82
C THR A 162 -6.54 -11.27 -4.76
N GLN A 163 -5.45 -11.89 -4.31
CA GLN A 163 -4.51 -12.67 -5.13
C GLN A 163 -5.18 -13.84 -5.88
N GLN A 164 -6.21 -14.46 -5.30
CA GLN A 164 -6.92 -15.57 -5.94
C GLN A 164 -7.53 -15.19 -7.29
N ARG A 165 -7.89 -13.92 -7.50
CA ARG A 165 -8.39 -13.44 -8.80
C ARG A 165 -7.39 -13.62 -9.95
N SER A 166 -6.09 -13.66 -9.62
CA SER A 166 -5.00 -13.85 -10.59
C SER A 166 -4.55 -15.32 -10.68
N SER A 167 -5.11 -16.22 -9.85
CA SER A 167 -4.76 -17.63 -9.87
C SER A 167 -5.41 -18.34 -11.07
N PRO A 168 -4.65 -19.08 -11.91
CA PRO A 168 -5.21 -19.80 -13.06
C PRO A 168 -6.33 -20.77 -12.68
N LYS A 169 -6.25 -21.40 -11.52
CA LYS A 169 -7.30 -22.33 -11.02
C LYS A 169 -8.63 -21.61 -10.80
N PHE A 170 -8.59 -20.44 -10.16
CA PHE A 170 -9.81 -19.64 -9.94
C PHE A 170 -10.31 -19.03 -11.23
N GLN A 171 -9.43 -18.56 -12.11
CA GLN A 171 -9.82 -18.04 -13.42
C GLN A 171 -10.52 -19.10 -14.26
N THR A 172 -10.00 -20.33 -14.27
CA THR A 172 -10.63 -21.47 -14.96
C THR A 172 -12.02 -21.78 -14.38
N ALA A 173 -12.15 -21.82 -13.04
CA ALA A 173 -13.45 -22.08 -12.41
C ALA A 173 -14.48 -21.00 -12.74
N VAL A 174 -14.06 -19.73 -12.71
CA VAL A 174 -14.92 -18.58 -13.08
C VAL A 174 -15.30 -18.65 -14.56
N ALA A 175 -14.36 -18.93 -15.45
CA ALA A 175 -14.62 -19.07 -16.89
C ALA A 175 -15.62 -20.20 -17.17
N LEU A 176 -15.50 -21.36 -16.51
CA LEU A 176 -16.44 -22.45 -16.62
C LEU A 176 -17.85 -22.06 -16.15
N ALA A 177 -17.96 -21.34 -15.03
CA ALA A 177 -19.24 -20.88 -14.51
C ALA A 177 -19.92 -19.88 -15.48
N HIS A 178 -19.16 -18.95 -16.07
CA HIS A 178 -19.67 -17.95 -17.01
C HIS A 178 -19.96 -18.51 -18.41
N SER A 179 -19.29 -19.56 -18.83
CA SER A 179 -19.45 -20.16 -20.16
C SER A 179 -20.77 -20.89 -20.41
N GLN A 180 -21.64 -20.97 -19.41
CA GLN A 180 -22.89 -21.75 -19.41
C GLN A 180 -22.69 -23.27 -19.62
N ARG A 181 -21.44 -23.76 -19.73
CA ARG A 181 -21.16 -25.21 -19.91
C ARG A 181 -21.63 -26.07 -18.74
N LEU A 182 -21.83 -25.47 -17.57
CA LEU A 182 -22.40 -26.14 -16.39
C LEU A 182 -23.92 -26.00 -16.32
N GLY A 183 -24.56 -25.41 -17.36
CA GLY A 183 -25.98 -25.11 -17.38
C GLY A 183 -26.35 -24.03 -16.35
N LYS A 184 -27.62 -23.98 -15.93
CA LYS A 184 -28.11 -23.01 -14.94
C LYS A 184 -27.53 -23.31 -13.57
N MET A 185 -26.77 -22.38 -13.00
CA MET A 185 -26.25 -22.48 -11.63
C MET A 185 -27.42 -22.56 -10.62
N LYS A 186 -27.51 -23.64 -9.87
CA LYS A 186 -28.56 -23.85 -8.87
C LYS A 186 -28.07 -23.59 -7.44
N ARG A 187 -26.82 -23.87 -7.17
CA ARG A 187 -26.21 -23.71 -5.84
C ARG A 187 -24.73 -23.46 -5.96
N VAL A 188 -24.23 -22.59 -5.10
CA VAL A 188 -22.80 -22.39 -4.85
C VAL A 188 -22.54 -22.72 -3.38
N THR A 189 -21.62 -23.63 -3.12
CA THR A 189 -21.23 -23.98 -1.74
C THR A 189 -19.79 -23.52 -1.52
N VAL A 190 -19.58 -22.74 -0.47
CA VAL A 190 -18.26 -22.28 -0.05
C VAL A 190 -17.96 -22.85 1.32
N ALA A 191 -16.83 -23.52 1.44
CA ALA A 191 -16.33 -24.03 2.72
C ALA A 191 -15.13 -23.18 3.16
N ILE A 192 -15.19 -22.66 4.37
CA ILE A 192 -14.08 -21.97 5.03
C ILE A 192 -13.74 -22.70 6.33
N GLY A 193 -12.46 -22.71 6.70
CA GLY A 193 -12.03 -23.26 7.97
C GLY A 193 -12.59 -22.48 9.16
N SER A 194 -12.59 -23.11 10.34
CA SER A 194 -12.87 -22.39 11.59
C SER A 194 -11.76 -21.37 11.87
N GLY A 195 -12.15 -20.27 12.51
CA GLY A 195 -11.18 -19.29 13.01
C GLY A 195 -10.23 -19.89 14.06
N PRO A 196 -9.10 -19.24 14.32
CA PRO A 196 -8.17 -19.70 15.34
C PRO A 196 -8.87 -19.77 16.70
N LYS A 197 -8.66 -20.89 17.41
CA LYS A 197 -9.15 -21.13 18.77
C LYS A 197 -7.93 -21.23 19.69
N GLY A 198 -8.09 -20.80 20.93
CA GLY A 198 -7.03 -20.95 21.92
C GLY A 198 -7.55 -20.63 23.32
N PRO A 199 -6.78 -21.01 24.36
CA PRO A 199 -7.06 -20.59 25.73
C PRO A 199 -6.85 -19.09 25.89
N ALA A 200 -7.15 -18.56 27.06
CA ALA A 200 -6.62 -17.28 27.47
C ALA A 200 -5.07 -17.32 27.44
N PHE A 201 -4.46 -16.24 27.02
CA PHE A 201 -3.01 -16.12 26.94
C PHE A 201 -2.54 -15.12 27.99
N ASP A 202 -1.37 -15.37 28.55
CA ASP A 202 -0.76 -14.49 29.53
C ASP A 202 -0.26 -13.19 28.91
N THR A 203 -0.38 -12.12 29.65
CA THR A 203 0.20 -10.82 29.29
C THR A 203 1.70 -10.82 29.62
N SER A 204 2.45 -10.03 28.88
CA SER A 204 3.89 -9.82 29.11
C SER A 204 4.30 -8.42 28.66
N SER A 205 5.52 -8.04 28.96
CA SER A 205 6.10 -6.81 28.38
C SER A 205 6.36 -7.00 26.88
N PRO A 206 6.06 -6.00 26.05
CA PRO A 206 6.42 -6.07 24.63
C PRO A 206 7.95 -6.13 24.45
N PRO A 207 8.44 -6.85 23.43
CA PRO A 207 9.86 -6.88 23.12
C PRO A 207 10.41 -5.48 22.83
N SER A 208 11.66 -5.22 23.19
CA SER A 208 12.28 -3.88 23.02
C SER A 208 12.43 -3.41 21.57
N ASN A 209 12.33 -4.31 20.60
CA ASN A 209 12.34 -4.01 19.17
C ASN A 209 10.95 -3.66 18.60
N LEU A 210 9.85 -3.85 19.35
CA LEU A 210 8.49 -3.65 18.91
C LEU A 210 7.88 -2.42 19.58
N ASN A 211 7.43 -1.45 18.80
CA ASN A 211 6.57 -0.37 19.26
C ASN A 211 5.13 -0.85 19.36
N TRP A 212 4.77 -1.43 20.52
CA TRP A 212 3.44 -1.99 20.77
C TRP A 212 2.32 -0.97 20.64
N ASN A 213 2.53 0.25 21.12
CA ASN A 213 1.54 1.32 21.03
C ASN A 213 1.21 1.68 19.57
N MET A 214 2.23 1.78 18.73
CA MET A 214 2.02 2.01 17.29
C MET A 214 1.44 0.78 16.59
N TRP A 215 1.73 -0.43 17.06
CA TRP A 215 1.11 -1.64 16.52
C TRP A 215 -0.39 -1.65 16.75
N GLN A 216 -0.85 -1.30 17.96
CA GLN A 216 -2.26 -1.16 18.30
C GLN A 216 -2.96 -0.03 17.54
N GLY A 217 -2.28 1.11 17.42
CA GLY A 217 -2.78 2.27 16.68
C GLY A 217 -4.05 2.86 17.28
N GLN A 218 -5.14 2.84 16.49
CA GLN A 218 -6.44 3.41 16.86
C GLN A 218 -7.35 2.47 17.66
N THR A 219 -6.91 1.25 17.93
CA THR A 219 -7.68 0.32 18.75
C THR A 219 -7.61 0.70 20.24
N PRO A 220 -8.52 0.24 21.10
CA PRO A 220 -8.37 0.40 22.54
C PRO A 220 -7.03 -0.15 23.03
N SER A 221 -6.40 0.54 23.97
CA SER A 221 -5.13 0.09 24.54
C SER A 221 -5.33 -1.17 25.36
N VAL A 222 -4.56 -2.21 25.04
CA VAL A 222 -4.56 -3.49 25.76
C VAL A 222 -3.13 -3.92 26.06
N ASP A 223 -2.97 -4.73 27.08
CA ASP A 223 -1.68 -5.32 27.42
C ASP A 223 -1.15 -6.18 26.29
N TYR A 224 0.17 -6.23 26.19
CA TYR A 224 0.84 -7.04 25.18
C TYR A 224 0.65 -8.53 25.46
N ILE A 225 0.23 -9.24 24.44
CA ILE A 225 0.16 -10.70 24.37
C ILE A 225 0.87 -11.14 23.10
N ALA A 226 1.87 -11.99 23.21
CA ALA A 226 2.69 -12.40 22.05
C ALA A 226 1.85 -13.02 20.92
N GLN A 227 0.75 -13.69 21.25
CA GLN A 227 -0.18 -14.29 20.28
C GLN A 227 -1.04 -13.28 19.52
N ARG A 228 -1.00 -11.99 19.90
CA ARG A 228 -1.66 -10.90 19.13
C ARG A 228 -0.85 -10.45 17.94
N CYS A 229 0.47 -10.65 17.97
CA CYS A 229 1.40 -10.08 16.99
C CYS A 229 1.81 -11.04 15.91
N HIS A 230 2.27 -10.47 14.79
CA HIS A 230 2.97 -11.15 13.69
C HIS A 230 2.21 -12.36 13.15
N GLY A 231 2.87 -13.48 12.93
CA GLY A 231 2.26 -14.71 12.41
C GLY A 231 1.22 -15.36 13.34
N ASN A 232 1.11 -14.90 14.56
CA ASN A 232 0.12 -15.36 15.54
C ASN A 232 -1.12 -14.47 15.60
N PHE A 233 -1.19 -13.40 14.82
CA PHE A 233 -2.35 -12.51 14.78
C PHE A 233 -3.65 -13.29 14.64
N ARG A 234 -4.62 -13.06 15.57
CA ARG A 234 -5.81 -13.88 15.73
C ARG A 234 -7.11 -13.10 15.57
N TRP A 235 -7.07 -11.91 14.97
CA TRP A 235 -8.26 -11.07 14.77
C TRP A 235 -9.06 -10.87 16.07
N TRP A 236 -8.41 -10.29 17.05
CA TRP A 236 -9.03 -9.94 18.33
C TRP A 236 -10.09 -8.85 18.13
N TYR A 237 -11.14 -8.91 18.93
CA TYR A 237 -12.32 -8.05 18.76
C TYR A 237 -12.26 -6.72 19.54
N GLU A 238 -11.17 -6.35 20.16
CA GLU A 238 -10.99 -5.08 20.88
C GLU A 238 -10.69 -3.88 19.97
#